data_67219bfb4bbd51ecbb83de9521b499ca
#
_entry.id   67219bfb4bbd51ecbb83de9521b499ca
#
_cell.length_a   1.000
_cell.length_b   1.000
_cell.length_c   1.000
_cell.angle_alpha   90.00
_cell.angle_beta   90.00
_cell.angle_gamma   90.00
#
_symmetry.space_group_name_H-M   'P 1'
#
loop_
_entity.id
_entity.type
_entity.pdbx_description
1 polymer ?
#
loop_
_entity_poly.entity_id
_entity_poly.type
_entity_poly.pdbx_seq_one_letter_code
_entity_poly.pdbx_strand_id
1 'polypeptide(L)'
;TGPFYLEIYKEMSERLAGLQGKDGYWHASLLDPDSYPSPETSATGFIVYGLAYGINQGYLPADKYLPVVKKGWEALTRAVETNGKLGWVQPVGADPKKVTRDMTELYGTGAFLMAASEIYKLADK
;
A
#
# COMPACT_ATOMS: atom_id res chain seq x y z
N THR A 1 12.15 -16.80 -17.57
CA THR A 1 11.94 -15.37 -17.18
C THR A 1 10.71 -15.18 -16.33
N GLY A 2 9.53 -15.61 -16.77
CA GLY A 2 8.29 -15.50 -16.03
C GLY A 2 8.34 -16.13 -14.64
N PRO A 3 8.74 -17.40 -14.50
CA PRO A 3 8.85 -18.05 -13.19
C PRO A 3 9.83 -17.36 -12.24
N PHE A 4 10.93 -16.82 -12.75
CA PHE A 4 11.92 -16.08 -11.97
C PHE A 4 11.31 -14.81 -11.34
N TYR A 5 10.61 -14.01 -12.14
CA TYR A 5 9.96 -12.79 -11.63
C TYR A 5 8.82 -13.08 -10.68
N LEU A 6 8.08 -14.16 -10.93
CA LEU A 6 7.00 -14.57 -10.03
C LEU A 6 7.55 -14.97 -8.66
N GLU A 7 8.69 -15.67 -8.61
CA GLU A 7 9.33 -16.04 -7.36
C GLU A 7 9.77 -14.82 -6.57
N ILE A 8 10.47 -13.87 -7.22
CA ILE A 8 10.85 -12.59 -6.59
C ILE A 8 9.62 -11.87 -6.07
N TYR A 9 8.57 -11.78 -6.86
CA TYR A 9 7.32 -11.15 -6.46
C TYR A 9 6.74 -11.77 -5.19
N LYS A 10 6.72 -13.10 -5.10
CA LYS A 10 6.22 -13.81 -3.91
C LYS A 10 7.08 -13.54 -2.68
N GLU A 11 8.39 -13.57 -2.81
CA GLU A 11 9.30 -13.28 -1.72
C GLU A 11 9.15 -11.84 -1.22
N MET A 12 9.08 -10.89 -2.14
CA MET A 12 8.85 -9.47 -1.80
C MET A 12 7.51 -9.27 -1.11
N SER A 13 6.46 -9.92 -1.62
CA SER A 13 5.11 -9.83 -1.05
C SER A 13 5.08 -10.36 0.39
N GLU A 14 5.74 -11.48 0.64
CA GLU A 14 5.85 -12.04 1.99
C GLU A 14 6.58 -11.08 2.94
N ARG A 15 7.70 -10.53 2.49
CA ARG A 15 8.47 -9.58 3.29
C ARG A 15 7.66 -8.32 3.58
N LEU A 16 7.02 -7.76 2.57
CA LEU A 16 6.18 -6.56 2.73
C LEU A 16 5.00 -6.80 3.67
N ALA A 17 4.35 -7.95 3.57
CA ALA A 17 3.24 -8.27 4.49
C ALA A 17 3.72 -8.26 5.96
N GLY A 18 4.91 -8.80 6.23
CA GLY A 18 5.49 -8.80 7.57
C GLY A 18 5.93 -7.43 8.07
N LEU A 19 6.10 -6.46 7.18
CA LEU A 19 6.53 -5.10 7.51
C LEU A 19 5.37 -4.09 7.61
N GLN A 20 4.13 -4.54 7.44
CA GLN A 20 2.98 -3.66 7.61
C GLN A 20 2.89 -3.13 9.05
N GLY A 21 2.72 -1.82 9.20
CA GLY A 21 2.53 -1.20 10.51
C GLY A 21 1.21 -1.63 11.17
N LYS A 22 1.14 -1.48 12.47
CA LYS A 22 -0.09 -1.77 13.25
C LYS A 22 -1.26 -0.90 12.81
N ASP A 23 -0.98 0.29 12.29
CA ASP A 23 -1.95 1.24 11.76
C ASP A 23 -2.42 0.90 10.34
N GLY A 24 -1.84 -0.13 9.72
CA GLY A 24 -2.18 -0.57 8.37
C GLY A 24 -1.34 0.03 7.26
N TYR A 25 -0.56 1.07 7.56
CA TYR A 25 0.32 1.72 6.59
C TYR A 25 1.67 1.00 6.48
N TRP A 26 2.34 1.20 5.35
CA TRP A 26 3.79 1.04 5.22
C TRP A 26 4.39 2.44 5.32
N HIS A 27 5.33 2.61 6.24
CA HIS A 27 5.94 3.91 6.53
C HIS A 27 7.13 4.18 5.61
N ALA A 28 7.60 5.42 5.56
CA ALA A 28 8.66 5.84 4.64
C ALA A 28 9.98 5.06 4.80
N SER A 29 10.26 4.55 6.01
CA SER A 29 11.33 3.56 6.21
C SER A 29 10.69 2.24 6.64
N LEU A 30 10.81 1.21 5.81
CA LEU A 30 10.21 -0.10 6.09
C LEU A 30 10.89 -0.81 7.27
N LEU A 31 12.19 -0.58 7.47
CA LEU A 31 12.96 -1.25 8.52
C LEU A 31 13.13 -0.40 9.79
N ASP A 32 12.79 0.88 9.71
CA ASP A 32 12.87 1.80 10.84
C ASP A 32 11.65 2.74 10.82
N PRO A 33 10.43 2.19 11.00
CA PRO A 33 9.22 2.99 10.94
C PRO A 33 9.10 4.00 12.08
N ASP A 34 9.75 3.74 13.20
CA ASP A 34 9.69 4.63 14.37
C ASP A 34 10.35 5.99 14.10
N SER A 35 11.37 6.03 13.24
CA SER A 35 11.98 7.28 12.79
C SER A 35 11.12 8.05 11.79
N TYR A 36 10.12 7.39 11.19
CA TYR A 36 9.20 7.98 10.21
C TYR A 36 7.76 7.59 10.57
N PRO A 37 7.23 8.10 11.69
CA PRO A 37 5.95 7.61 12.25
C PRO A 37 4.72 8.07 11.48
N SER A 38 4.86 9.06 10.59
CA SER A 38 3.72 9.55 9.81
C SER A 38 3.22 8.50 8.83
N PRO A 39 1.91 8.45 8.53
CA PRO A 39 1.40 7.66 7.41
C PRO A 39 2.10 8.04 6.11
N GLU A 40 2.24 7.08 5.21
CA GLU A 40 2.73 7.32 3.85
C GLU A 40 1.82 6.58 2.88
N THR A 41 0.96 7.33 2.19
CA THR A 41 -0.15 6.75 1.43
C THR A 41 0.22 6.32 0.02
N SER A 42 1.24 6.89 -0.60
CA SER A 42 1.63 6.48 -1.95
C SER A 42 2.22 5.07 -1.95
N ALA A 43 3.19 4.78 -1.09
CA ALA A 43 3.74 3.42 -0.96
C ALA A 43 2.68 2.43 -0.49
N THR A 44 1.86 2.82 0.50
CA THR A 44 0.76 1.96 0.97
C THR A 44 -0.20 1.62 -0.17
N GLY A 45 -0.55 2.61 -1.00
CA GLY A 45 -1.39 2.39 -2.18
C GLY A 45 -0.78 1.40 -3.18
N PHE A 46 0.49 1.57 -3.52
CA PHE A 46 1.18 0.67 -4.44
C PHE A 46 1.31 -0.75 -3.87
N ILE A 47 1.58 -0.90 -2.58
CA ILE A 47 1.70 -2.22 -1.94
C ILE A 47 0.34 -2.91 -1.88
N VAL A 48 -0.71 -2.20 -1.46
CA VAL A 48 -2.08 -2.75 -1.46
C VAL A 48 -2.49 -3.18 -2.86
N TYR A 49 -2.21 -2.35 -3.88
CA TYR A 49 -2.45 -2.72 -5.27
C TYR A 49 -1.74 -4.01 -5.64
N GLY A 50 -0.43 -4.09 -5.38
CA GLY A 50 0.37 -5.26 -5.77
C GLY A 50 -0.10 -6.54 -5.09
N LEU A 51 -0.43 -6.49 -3.80
CA LEU A 51 -0.92 -7.67 -3.07
C LEU A 51 -2.32 -8.08 -3.53
N ALA A 52 -3.23 -7.13 -3.70
CA ALA A 52 -4.58 -7.40 -4.18
C ALA A 52 -4.58 -7.98 -5.60
N TYR A 53 -3.75 -7.41 -6.48
CA TYR A 53 -3.52 -7.95 -7.83
C TYR A 53 -3.07 -9.41 -7.76
N GLY A 54 -2.11 -9.72 -6.89
CA GLY A 54 -1.60 -11.08 -6.72
C GLY A 54 -2.68 -12.07 -6.28
N ILE A 55 -3.57 -11.67 -5.38
CA ILE A 55 -4.71 -12.48 -4.98
C ILE A 55 -5.65 -12.70 -6.18
N ASN A 56 -5.99 -11.63 -6.89
CA ASN A 56 -6.91 -11.69 -8.03
C ASN A 56 -6.38 -12.58 -9.16
N GLN A 57 -5.07 -12.60 -9.37
CA GLN A 57 -4.42 -13.42 -10.40
C GLN A 57 -4.11 -14.85 -9.94
N GLY A 58 -4.36 -15.18 -8.68
CA GLY A 58 -4.03 -16.48 -8.13
C GLY A 58 -2.55 -16.70 -7.86
N TYR A 59 -1.74 -15.63 -7.84
CA TYR A 59 -0.31 -15.71 -7.52
C TYR A 59 -0.04 -15.78 -6.02
N LEU A 60 -0.91 -15.16 -5.22
CA LEU A 60 -0.80 -15.12 -3.76
C LEU A 60 -2.03 -15.78 -3.12
N PRO A 61 -1.83 -16.61 -2.07
CA PRO A 61 -2.95 -17.22 -1.37
C PRO A 61 -3.79 -16.19 -0.62
N ALA A 62 -5.10 -16.21 -0.86
CA ALA A 62 -6.02 -15.22 -0.29
C ALA A 62 -6.07 -15.29 1.24
N ASP A 63 -6.05 -16.48 1.82
CA ASP A 63 -6.11 -16.66 3.27
C ASP A 63 -4.95 -15.95 4.00
N LYS A 64 -3.78 -15.90 3.40
CA LYS A 64 -2.60 -15.24 3.96
C LYS A 64 -2.60 -13.73 3.73
N TYR A 65 -2.96 -13.27 2.54
CA TYR A 65 -2.74 -11.89 2.13
C TYR A 65 -3.99 -11.00 2.22
N LEU A 66 -5.18 -11.57 2.19
CA LEU A 66 -6.41 -10.78 2.27
C LEU A 66 -6.52 -9.94 3.55
N PRO A 67 -6.15 -10.44 4.74
CA PRO A 67 -6.13 -9.62 5.95
C PRO A 67 -5.19 -8.41 5.85
N VAL A 68 -4.03 -8.60 5.23
CA VAL A 68 -3.04 -7.54 5.01
C VAL A 68 -3.61 -6.47 4.06
N VAL A 69 -4.20 -6.90 2.95
CA VAL A 69 -4.83 -6.03 1.96
C VAL A 69 -5.97 -5.23 2.58
N LYS A 70 -6.86 -5.88 3.33
CA LYS A 70 -7.98 -5.21 4.00
C LYS A 70 -7.50 -4.14 4.96
N LYS A 71 -6.52 -4.47 5.78
CA LYS A 71 -5.96 -3.53 6.76
C LYS A 71 -5.31 -2.33 6.08
N GLY A 72 -4.58 -2.55 4.99
CA GLY A 72 -3.98 -1.48 4.20
C GLY A 72 -5.03 -0.62 3.51
N TRP A 73 -6.07 -1.24 2.96
CA TRP A 73 -7.17 -0.51 2.33
C TRP A 73 -7.93 0.37 3.33
N GLU A 74 -8.21 -0.13 4.51
CA GLU A 74 -8.84 0.65 5.58
C GLU A 74 -7.96 1.84 5.98
N ALA A 75 -6.64 1.65 6.06
CA ALA A 75 -5.70 2.74 6.31
C ALA A 75 -5.77 3.81 5.23
N LEU A 76 -5.78 3.40 3.96
CA LEU A 76 -5.91 4.32 2.81
C LEU A 76 -7.20 5.11 2.86
N THR A 77 -8.32 4.47 3.18
CA THR A 77 -9.63 5.16 3.25
C THR A 77 -9.66 6.19 4.38
N ARG A 78 -9.01 5.92 5.50
CA ARG A 78 -8.88 6.90 6.59
C ARG A 78 -8.06 8.13 6.20
N ALA A 79 -7.20 8.02 5.20
CA ALA A 79 -6.37 9.13 4.72
C ALA A 79 -7.10 10.02 3.71
N VAL A 80 -8.30 9.64 3.28
CA VAL A 80 -9.13 10.46 2.39
C VAL A 80 -9.86 11.51 3.24
N GLU A 81 -9.69 12.77 2.87
CA GLU A 81 -10.36 13.90 3.53
C GLU A 81 -11.84 13.97 3.13
N THR A 82 -12.62 14.74 3.88
CA THR A 82 -14.06 14.93 3.60
C THR A 82 -14.34 15.52 2.22
N ASN A 83 -13.39 16.29 1.66
CA ASN A 83 -13.46 16.82 0.30
C ASN A 83 -12.97 15.85 -0.78
N GLY A 84 -12.62 14.62 -0.42
CA GLY A 84 -12.14 13.61 -1.36
C GLY A 84 -10.65 13.63 -1.63
N LYS A 85 -9.87 14.53 -1.00
CA LYS A 85 -8.42 14.60 -1.19
C LYS A 85 -7.72 13.49 -0.41
N LEU A 86 -6.83 12.75 -1.06
CA LEU A 86 -5.94 11.81 -0.37
C LEU A 86 -4.77 12.57 0.27
N GLY A 87 -4.65 12.48 1.58
CA GLY A 87 -3.56 13.08 2.33
C GLY A 87 -2.38 12.15 2.60
N TRP A 88 -1.41 12.66 3.34
CA TRP A 88 -0.23 11.92 3.79
C TRP A 88 0.62 11.35 2.65
N VAL A 89 0.71 12.06 1.52
CA VAL A 89 1.53 11.63 0.39
C VAL A 89 2.93 12.24 0.50
N GLN A 90 3.95 11.37 0.54
CA GLN A 90 5.34 11.79 0.60
C GLN A 90 5.75 12.51 -0.68
N PRO A 91 6.28 13.75 -0.61
CA PRO A 91 6.81 14.42 -1.80
C PRO A 91 8.04 13.70 -2.36
N VAL A 92 8.26 13.85 -3.66
CA VAL A 92 9.49 13.36 -4.29
C VAL A 92 10.70 14.10 -3.71
N GLY A 93 11.74 13.36 -3.36
CA GLY A 93 12.97 13.93 -2.81
C GLY A 93 14.06 12.87 -2.63
N ALA A 94 15.25 13.32 -2.29
CA ALA A 94 16.39 12.43 -2.05
C ALA A 94 16.21 11.60 -0.78
N ASP A 95 15.60 12.19 0.24
CA ASP A 95 15.37 11.54 1.54
C ASP A 95 13.89 11.65 1.93
N PRO A 96 13.37 10.69 2.72
CA PRO A 96 12.05 10.84 3.31
C PRO A 96 12.00 12.09 4.21
N LYS A 97 10.95 12.87 4.07
CA LYS A 97 10.73 14.08 4.87
C LYS A 97 9.49 13.89 5.73
N LYS A 98 9.32 14.78 6.69
CA LYS A 98 8.12 14.80 7.50
C LYS A 98 6.90 15.03 6.60
N VAL A 99 5.96 14.10 6.63
CA VAL A 99 4.71 14.18 5.88
C VAL A 99 3.63 14.74 6.78
N THR A 100 2.77 15.61 6.23
CA THR A 100 1.60 16.12 6.93
C THR A 100 0.32 15.67 6.24
N ARG A 101 -0.79 15.77 6.96
CA ARG A 101 -2.09 15.29 6.48
C ARG A 101 -2.55 15.95 5.18
N ASP A 102 -2.21 17.22 4.98
CA ASP A 102 -2.64 17.99 3.81
C ASP A 102 -1.74 17.80 2.57
N MET A 103 -0.60 17.12 2.72
CA MET A 103 0.28 16.83 1.59
C MET A 103 -0.35 15.82 0.65
N THR A 104 -0.43 16.15 -0.63
CA THR A 104 -0.95 15.27 -1.67
C THR A 104 -0.18 15.48 -2.96
N GLU A 105 -0.15 14.42 -3.79
CA GLU A 105 0.51 14.40 -5.09
C GLU A 105 -0.28 13.49 -6.04
N LEU A 106 -0.17 13.73 -7.33
CA LEU A 106 -0.91 12.98 -8.34
C LEU A 106 -0.62 11.47 -8.29
N TYR A 107 0.63 11.09 -8.06
CA TYR A 107 1.00 9.66 -7.97
C TYR A 107 0.37 8.96 -6.75
N GLY A 108 0.15 9.68 -5.64
CA GLY A 108 -0.56 9.15 -4.49
C GLY A 108 -2.01 8.82 -4.82
N THR A 109 -2.71 9.75 -5.46
CA THR A 109 -4.07 9.53 -5.96
C THR A 109 -4.12 8.39 -6.97
N GLY A 110 -3.15 8.33 -7.89
CA GLY A 110 -3.03 7.25 -8.85
C GLY A 110 -2.86 5.89 -8.19
N ALA A 111 -1.97 5.79 -7.20
CA ALA A 111 -1.75 4.56 -6.43
C ALA A 111 -3.03 4.12 -5.70
N PHE A 112 -3.75 5.06 -5.10
CA PHE A 112 -5.03 4.80 -4.44
C PHE A 112 -6.06 4.23 -5.42
N LEU A 113 -6.19 4.83 -6.60
CA LEU A 113 -7.14 4.38 -7.62
C LEU A 113 -6.79 2.99 -8.16
N MET A 114 -5.51 2.70 -8.34
CA MET A 114 -5.05 1.38 -8.74
C MET A 114 -5.40 0.34 -7.66
N ALA A 115 -5.14 0.65 -6.39
CA ALA A 115 -5.54 -0.21 -5.27
C ALA A 115 -7.05 -0.42 -5.25
N ALA A 116 -7.83 0.66 -5.37
CA ALA A 116 -9.30 0.60 -5.39
C ALA A 116 -9.82 -0.33 -6.49
N SER A 117 -9.21 -0.30 -7.68
CA SER A 117 -9.64 -1.15 -8.80
C SER A 117 -9.47 -2.64 -8.48
N GLU A 118 -8.39 -3.02 -7.83
CA GLU A 118 -8.16 -4.42 -7.44
C GLU A 118 -9.00 -4.82 -6.23
N ILE A 119 -9.23 -3.92 -5.28
CA ILE A 119 -10.14 -4.13 -4.14
C ILE A 119 -11.56 -4.36 -4.64
N TYR A 120 -12.01 -3.60 -5.63
CA TYR A 120 -13.33 -3.78 -6.24
C TYR A 120 -13.50 -5.20 -6.79
N LYS A 121 -12.49 -5.71 -7.50
CA LYS A 121 -12.51 -7.09 -8.03
C LYS A 121 -12.55 -8.13 -6.90
N LEU A 122 -11.84 -7.90 -5.79
CA LEU A 122 -11.88 -8.80 -4.64
C LEU A 122 -13.26 -8.82 -3.97
N ALA A 123 -13.91 -7.67 -3.87
CA ALA A 123 -15.23 -7.55 -3.26
C ALA A 123 -16.33 -8.24 -4.06
N ASP A 124 -16.12 -8.41 -5.36
CA ASP A 124 -17.08 -9.01 -6.29
C ASP A 124 -16.96 -10.55 -6.36
N LYS A 125 -16.04 -11.15 -5.61
CA LYS A 125 -15.82 -12.59 -5.61
C LYS A 125 -16.54 -13.32 -4.50
#